data_eb3d52aa120a227897dd6f8eff4816a9
#
_entry.id   eb3d52aa120a227897dd6f8eff4816a9
#
_cell.length_a   1.000
_cell.length_b   1.000
_cell.length_c   1.000
_cell.angle_alpha   90.00
_cell.angle_beta   90.00
_cell.angle_gamma   90.00
#
_symmetry.space_group_name_H-M   'P 1'
#
loop_
_entity.id
_entity.type
_entity.pdbx_description
1 polymer ?
#
loop_
_entity_poly.entity_id
_entity_poly.type
_entity_poly.pdbx_seq_one_letter_code
_entity_poly.pdbx_strand_id
1 'polypeptide(L)'
;MTRNPVVAGMFYPAEYHELLEMIEYCYLNPRGPKELPSKRGKYTKPLGIVSPHAGYIYSGPVAAHGYKKISENISGEITAIILGPNHTGLGSGIATMKGTWKTPFGDMEIDNEFADRLWKECDILDMDENSHLREHSIEVQLPFLKHLEELNIAKFKFVPISMMMQDYESCIDVGYVIAKVARELSRKIVIIASTDFSHYEPQEQASKKDAVVIKDILELNDEEIFTDVVTHNISMCGYGPVIAMVKAMKDLGARTSYLLYYSTSGDVTKDYSEVVGYASMLIK
;
A
#
# COMPACT_ATOMS: atom_id res chain seq x y z
N MET A 1 22.09 -2.29 2.01
CA MET A 1 21.84 -1.63 3.33
C MET A 1 20.77 -2.39 4.10
N THR A 2 20.79 -2.31 5.45
CA THR A 2 19.70 -2.84 6.29
C THR A 2 18.99 -1.68 6.98
N ARG A 3 17.67 -1.56 6.79
CA ARG A 3 16.82 -0.55 7.43
C ARG A 3 16.12 -1.15 8.65
N ASN A 4 16.23 -0.50 9.79
CA ASN A 4 15.48 -0.86 10.98
C ASN A 4 14.07 -0.24 10.93
N PRO A 5 13.06 -0.83 11.60
CA PRO A 5 11.73 -0.23 11.71
C PRO A 5 11.81 1.10 12.48
N VAL A 6 10.99 2.05 12.10
CA VAL A 6 10.95 3.40 12.71
C VAL A 6 9.65 3.68 13.45
N VAL A 7 8.59 2.89 13.20
CA VAL A 7 7.29 3.04 13.87
C VAL A 7 6.83 1.79 14.63
N ALA A 8 7.69 0.78 14.75
CA ALA A 8 7.46 -0.34 15.66
C ALA A 8 7.39 0.16 17.13
N GLY A 9 6.39 -0.31 17.87
CA GLY A 9 6.06 0.18 19.22
C GLY A 9 5.19 1.45 19.23
N MET A 10 4.91 2.05 18.05
CA MET A 10 4.05 3.23 17.93
C MET A 10 2.84 2.96 17.02
N PHE A 11 3.05 2.51 15.78
CA PHE A 11 1.97 2.23 14.82
C PHE A 11 1.52 0.77 14.88
N TYR A 12 2.42 -0.11 15.27
CA TYR A 12 2.18 -1.54 15.50
C TYR A 12 3.14 -2.05 16.59
N PRO A 13 2.82 -3.14 17.30
CA PRO A 13 3.68 -3.69 18.34
C PRO A 13 5.09 -4.04 17.85
N ALA A 14 6.10 -3.77 18.69
CA ALA A 14 7.50 -4.08 18.39
C ALA A 14 7.88 -5.54 18.68
N GLU A 15 7.15 -6.20 19.56
CA GLU A 15 7.40 -7.58 19.99
C GLU A 15 6.62 -8.57 19.11
N TYR A 16 7.25 -9.70 18.77
CA TYR A 16 6.71 -10.70 17.85
C TYR A 16 5.30 -11.18 18.23
N HIS A 17 5.11 -11.61 19.46
CA HIS A 17 3.83 -12.17 19.90
C HIS A 17 2.72 -11.12 19.96
N GLU A 18 3.02 -9.95 20.46
CA GLU A 18 2.07 -8.84 20.50
C GLU A 18 1.65 -8.39 19.09
N LEU A 19 2.59 -8.39 18.14
CA LEU A 19 2.31 -8.05 16.75
C LEU A 19 1.45 -9.13 16.08
N LEU A 20 1.71 -10.41 16.34
CA LEU A 20 0.91 -11.51 15.85
C LEU A 20 -0.55 -11.39 16.33
N GLU A 21 -0.74 -11.20 17.63
CA GLU A 21 -2.07 -10.99 18.22
C GLU A 21 -2.77 -9.76 17.62
N MET A 22 -2.04 -8.67 17.42
CA MET A 22 -2.60 -7.46 16.80
C MET A 22 -3.04 -7.69 15.36
N ILE A 23 -2.25 -8.40 14.55
CA ILE A 23 -2.62 -8.71 13.15
C ILE A 23 -3.82 -9.66 13.10
N GLU A 24 -3.84 -10.70 13.93
CA GLU A 24 -5.01 -11.59 14.04
C GLU A 24 -6.26 -10.83 14.50
N TYR A 25 -6.11 -9.92 15.48
CA TYR A 25 -7.18 -8.99 15.86
C TYR A 25 -7.65 -8.16 14.67
N CYS A 26 -6.76 -7.62 13.83
CA CYS A 26 -7.15 -6.87 12.63
C CYS A 26 -8.02 -7.70 11.68
N TYR A 27 -7.69 -8.97 11.48
CA TYR A 27 -8.51 -9.87 10.64
C TYR A 27 -9.86 -10.22 11.27
N LEU A 28 -9.89 -10.48 12.57
CA LEU A 28 -11.08 -10.99 13.27
C LEU A 28 -12.00 -9.89 13.83
N ASN A 29 -11.53 -8.63 13.84
CA ASN A 29 -12.30 -7.46 14.27
C ASN A 29 -13.61 -7.32 13.49
N PRO A 30 -14.70 -6.76 14.09
CA PRO A 30 -15.94 -6.47 13.36
C PRO A 30 -15.77 -5.61 12.09
N ARG A 31 -14.74 -4.76 12.04
CA ARG A 31 -14.37 -3.93 10.87
C ARG A 31 -13.38 -4.64 9.92
N GLY A 32 -12.84 -5.77 10.32
CA GLY A 32 -11.99 -6.63 9.50
C GLY A 32 -12.80 -7.67 8.72
N PRO A 33 -12.12 -8.52 7.94
CA PRO A 33 -12.77 -9.55 7.13
C PRO A 33 -13.42 -10.68 7.94
N LYS A 34 -13.28 -10.70 9.26
CA LYS A 34 -13.82 -11.69 10.21
C LYS A 34 -13.33 -13.12 10.00
N GLU A 35 -12.26 -13.27 9.28
CA GLU A 35 -11.66 -14.55 8.93
C GLU A 35 -10.15 -14.35 8.71
N LEU A 36 -9.33 -15.25 9.24
CA LEU A 36 -7.90 -15.26 9.01
C LEU A 36 -7.56 -15.56 7.55
N PRO A 37 -6.40 -15.12 7.05
CA PRO A 37 -5.94 -15.49 5.73
C PRO A 37 -5.72 -17.00 5.63
N SER A 38 -5.98 -17.55 4.45
CA SER A 38 -5.77 -18.98 4.21
C SER A 38 -5.30 -19.19 2.76
N LYS A 39 -4.47 -20.24 2.57
CA LYS A 39 -3.97 -20.61 1.25
C LYS A 39 -5.09 -21.26 0.43
N ARG A 40 -5.73 -20.47 -0.41
CA ARG A 40 -6.85 -20.96 -1.26
C ARG A 40 -6.58 -20.81 -2.76
N GLY A 41 -5.61 -19.99 -3.14
CA GLY A 41 -5.44 -19.55 -4.52
C GLY A 41 -4.17 -20.05 -5.20
N LYS A 42 -4.17 -19.83 -6.51
CA LYS A 42 -2.98 -19.86 -7.35
C LYS A 42 -2.82 -18.49 -7.98
N TYR A 43 -1.58 -18.05 -8.10
CA TYR A 43 -1.31 -16.83 -8.86
C TYR A 43 -1.72 -17.02 -10.33
N THR A 44 -2.65 -16.21 -10.79
CA THR A 44 -3.12 -16.23 -12.19
C THR A 44 -2.81 -14.93 -12.92
N LYS A 45 -2.82 -13.81 -12.20
CA LYS A 45 -2.55 -12.48 -12.75
C LYS A 45 -2.14 -11.52 -11.62
N PRO A 46 -1.52 -10.37 -11.94
CA PRO A 46 -1.24 -9.33 -10.97
C PRO A 46 -2.49 -8.86 -10.23
N LEU A 47 -2.28 -8.42 -8.99
CA LEU A 47 -3.30 -7.80 -8.14
C LEU A 47 -2.78 -6.45 -7.65
N GLY A 48 -3.66 -5.45 -7.61
CA GLY A 48 -3.44 -4.19 -6.92
C GLY A 48 -4.31 -4.09 -5.68
N ILE A 49 -3.78 -3.57 -4.59
CA ILE A 49 -4.58 -3.17 -3.43
C ILE A 49 -4.27 -1.74 -3.01
N VAL A 50 -5.30 -1.01 -2.64
CA VAL A 50 -5.18 0.20 -1.81
C VAL A 50 -5.23 -0.25 -0.36
N SER A 51 -4.30 0.24 0.47
CA SER A 51 -4.18 -0.14 1.87
C SER A 51 -3.80 1.07 2.73
N PRO A 52 -4.50 1.34 3.84
CA PRO A 52 -4.16 2.43 4.74
C PRO A 52 -2.88 2.14 5.54
N HIS A 53 -2.29 3.22 6.12
CA HIS A 53 -1.03 3.14 6.86
C HIS A 53 -1.01 3.89 8.20
N ALA A 54 -2.16 4.23 8.75
CA ALA A 54 -2.26 4.68 10.14
C ALA A 54 -1.92 3.55 11.12
N GLY A 55 -1.85 3.86 12.41
CA GLY A 55 -1.63 2.84 13.45
C GLY A 55 -2.66 1.71 13.38
N TYR A 56 -2.23 0.47 13.60
CA TYR A 56 -3.04 -0.74 13.41
C TYR A 56 -4.34 -0.77 14.21
N ILE A 57 -4.38 -0.14 15.37
CA ILE A 57 -5.60 0.00 16.17
C ILE A 57 -6.72 0.73 15.40
N TYR A 58 -6.36 1.64 14.51
CA TYR A 58 -7.29 2.43 13.70
C TYR A 58 -7.56 1.80 12.34
N SER A 59 -6.51 1.61 11.56
CA SER A 59 -6.60 1.24 10.14
C SER A 59 -6.30 -0.23 9.85
N GLY A 60 -5.68 -0.96 10.77
CA GLY A 60 -5.29 -2.36 10.57
C GLY A 60 -6.45 -3.28 10.15
N PRO A 61 -7.66 -3.20 10.78
CA PRO A 61 -8.80 -4.00 10.34
C PRO A 61 -9.23 -3.69 8.89
N VAL A 62 -9.09 -2.45 8.43
CA VAL A 62 -9.38 -2.06 7.04
C VAL A 62 -8.31 -2.64 6.10
N ALA A 63 -7.03 -2.49 6.43
CA ALA A 63 -5.91 -3.06 5.67
C ALA A 63 -6.05 -4.58 5.51
N ALA A 64 -6.46 -5.29 6.57
CA ALA A 64 -6.63 -6.74 6.59
C ALA A 64 -7.52 -7.28 5.46
N HIS A 65 -8.50 -6.52 4.98
CA HIS A 65 -9.34 -6.93 3.83
C HIS A 65 -8.52 -7.13 2.56
N GLY A 66 -7.59 -6.20 2.26
CA GLY A 66 -6.72 -6.28 1.10
C GLY A 66 -5.77 -7.47 1.19
N TYR A 67 -5.12 -7.66 2.35
CA TYR A 67 -4.19 -8.78 2.57
C TYR A 67 -4.89 -10.14 2.55
N LYS A 68 -6.14 -10.22 3.02
CA LYS A 68 -6.94 -11.43 2.84
C LYS A 68 -7.17 -11.72 1.36
N LYS A 69 -7.48 -10.69 0.55
CA LYS A 69 -7.64 -10.87 -0.91
C LYS A 69 -6.34 -11.28 -1.58
N ILE A 70 -5.20 -10.74 -1.15
CA ILE A 70 -3.89 -11.22 -1.61
C ILE A 70 -3.77 -12.72 -1.31
N SER A 71 -3.98 -13.16 -0.06
CA SER A 71 -3.83 -14.57 0.34
C SER A 71 -4.68 -15.54 -0.48
N GLU A 72 -5.86 -15.11 -0.91
CA GLU A 72 -6.79 -15.91 -1.71
C GLU A 72 -6.36 -16.09 -3.17
N ASN A 73 -5.42 -15.26 -3.68
CA ASN A 73 -5.10 -15.17 -5.10
C ASN A 73 -3.61 -15.39 -5.43
N ILE A 74 -2.75 -15.66 -4.45
CA ILE A 74 -1.32 -15.83 -4.68
C ILE A 74 -0.79 -17.18 -4.23
N SER A 75 0.37 -17.54 -4.74
CA SER A 75 1.18 -18.67 -4.26
C SER A 75 2.60 -18.63 -4.84
N GLY A 76 3.55 -19.22 -4.12
CA GLY A 76 4.95 -19.27 -4.51
C GLY A 76 5.71 -17.99 -4.16
N GLU A 77 6.67 -17.61 -5.00
CA GLU A 77 7.45 -16.39 -4.80
C GLU A 77 6.77 -15.20 -5.47
N ILE A 78 6.63 -14.11 -4.73
CA ILE A 78 5.93 -12.89 -5.14
C ILE A 78 6.82 -11.69 -4.89
N THR A 79 6.90 -10.77 -5.84
CA THR A 79 7.47 -9.44 -5.63
C THR A 79 6.33 -8.46 -5.30
N ALA A 80 6.31 -7.93 -4.08
CA ALA A 80 5.36 -6.92 -3.65
C ALA A 80 5.92 -5.53 -3.96
N ILE A 81 5.33 -4.81 -4.90
CA ILE A 81 5.70 -3.43 -5.21
C ILE A 81 4.85 -2.54 -4.31
N ILE A 82 5.48 -1.80 -3.41
CA ILE A 82 4.80 -0.99 -2.41
C ILE A 82 5.11 0.49 -2.67
N LEU A 83 4.11 1.22 -3.13
CA LEU A 83 4.19 2.66 -3.31
C LEU A 83 3.60 3.35 -2.09
N GLY A 84 4.28 4.35 -1.57
CA GLY A 84 3.79 5.14 -0.43
C GLY A 84 4.21 6.60 -0.54
N PRO A 85 3.43 7.54 0.03
CA PRO A 85 3.82 8.93 0.09
C PRO A 85 5.04 9.12 0.98
N ASN A 86 5.84 10.14 0.71
CA ASN A 86 6.92 10.57 1.58
C ASN A 86 6.43 11.73 2.47
N HIS A 87 6.20 11.45 3.74
CA HIS A 87 5.77 12.44 4.73
C HIS A 87 6.92 13.23 5.34
N THR A 88 8.15 12.75 5.15
CA THR A 88 9.33 13.32 5.84
C THR A 88 9.94 14.51 5.12
N GLY A 89 9.70 14.64 3.83
CA GLY A 89 10.35 15.64 2.98
C GLY A 89 11.85 15.39 2.79
N LEU A 90 12.36 14.20 3.15
CA LEU A 90 13.76 13.83 2.99
C LEU A 90 13.99 13.02 1.72
N GLY A 91 15.14 13.21 1.10
CA GLY A 91 15.59 12.50 -0.09
C GLY A 91 14.97 13.02 -1.39
N SER A 92 14.96 12.16 -2.39
CA SER A 92 14.52 12.49 -3.75
C SER A 92 13.01 12.53 -3.89
N GLY A 93 12.52 13.19 -4.94
CA GLY A 93 11.09 13.32 -5.24
C GLY A 93 10.35 12.00 -5.41
N ILE A 94 10.98 11.04 -6.09
CA ILE A 94 10.53 9.65 -6.17
C ILE A 94 11.76 8.76 -6.01
N ALA A 95 11.70 7.80 -5.10
CA ALA A 95 12.86 6.98 -4.78
C ALA A 95 12.53 5.51 -4.54
N THR A 96 13.49 4.66 -4.90
CA THR A 96 13.59 3.27 -4.45
C THR A 96 14.93 3.05 -3.77
N MET A 97 15.14 1.87 -3.19
CA MET A 97 16.40 1.48 -2.59
C MET A 97 16.67 -0.01 -2.72
N LYS A 98 17.89 -0.45 -2.38
CA LYS A 98 18.29 -1.84 -2.31
C LYS A 98 18.59 -2.29 -0.88
N GLY A 99 18.48 -3.58 -0.61
CA GLY A 99 18.89 -4.18 0.66
C GLY A 99 17.79 -4.94 1.35
N THR A 100 17.66 -4.73 2.66
CA THR A 100 16.77 -5.49 3.54
C THR A 100 16.13 -4.55 4.56
N TRP A 101 14.83 -4.73 4.83
CA TRP A 101 14.17 -4.05 5.95
C TRP A 101 13.86 -5.06 7.05
N LYS A 102 14.15 -4.67 8.28
CA LYS A 102 13.79 -5.46 9.45
C LYS A 102 12.35 -5.23 9.85
N THR A 103 11.68 -6.29 10.26
CA THR A 103 10.37 -6.24 10.91
C THR A 103 10.41 -7.08 12.19
N PRO A 104 9.47 -6.95 13.12
CA PRO A 104 9.39 -7.84 14.27
C PRO A 104 9.19 -9.32 13.90
N PHE A 105 8.70 -9.63 12.69
CA PHE A 105 8.59 -10.98 12.15
C PHE A 105 9.83 -11.43 11.35
N GLY A 106 10.93 -10.70 11.45
CA GLY A 106 12.16 -11.00 10.72
C GLY A 106 12.39 -10.10 9.52
N ASP A 107 13.44 -10.40 8.81
CA ASP A 107 13.93 -9.60 7.68
C ASP A 107 13.04 -9.77 6.45
N MET A 108 12.89 -8.68 5.69
CA MET A 108 12.24 -8.66 4.40
C MET A 108 13.18 -8.11 3.33
N GLU A 109 13.53 -8.96 2.37
CA GLU A 109 14.48 -8.62 1.31
C GLU A 109 13.82 -7.79 0.23
N ILE A 110 14.54 -6.78 -0.28
CA ILE A 110 14.16 -6.07 -1.49
C ILE A 110 14.50 -6.94 -2.72
N ASP A 111 13.61 -6.97 -3.72
CA ASP A 111 13.91 -7.49 -5.05
C ASP A 111 14.87 -6.51 -5.74
N ASN A 112 16.16 -6.65 -5.44
CA ASN A 112 17.20 -5.74 -5.92
C ASN A 112 17.30 -5.69 -7.46
N GLU A 113 16.96 -6.78 -8.13
CA GLU A 113 16.95 -6.83 -9.60
C GLU A 113 15.80 -5.97 -10.14
N PHE A 114 14.62 -6.09 -9.56
CA PHE A 114 13.47 -5.28 -9.95
C PHE A 114 13.70 -3.79 -9.65
N ALA A 115 14.20 -3.46 -8.45
CA ALA A 115 14.53 -2.09 -8.07
C ALA A 115 15.58 -1.46 -9.00
N ASP A 116 16.60 -2.23 -9.40
CA ASP A 116 17.65 -1.77 -10.32
C ASP A 116 17.10 -1.51 -11.73
N ARG A 117 16.17 -2.36 -12.19
CA ARG A 117 15.52 -2.16 -13.49
C ARG A 117 14.59 -0.96 -13.48
N LEU A 118 13.81 -0.76 -12.42
CA LEU A 118 12.98 0.44 -12.26
C LEU A 118 13.82 1.71 -12.34
N TRP A 119 14.91 1.77 -11.56
CA TRP A 119 15.81 2.92 -11.55
C TRP A 119 16.42 3.22 -12.93
N LYS A 120 16.78 2.19 -13.70
CA LYS A 120 17.38 2.36 -15.04
C LYS A 120 16.37 2.76 -16.12
N GLU A 121 15.11 2.43 -15.94
CA GLU A 121 14.05 2.61 -16.95
C GLU A 121 13.14 3.82 -16.66
N CYS A 122 13.28 4.43 -15.47
CA CYS A 122 12.48 5.55 -15.02
C CYS A 122 13.39 6.74 -14.66
N ASP A 123 13.47 7.72 -15.55
CA ASP A 123 14.40 8.87 -15.42
C ASP A 123 14.11 9.74 -14.18
N ILE A 124 12.89 9.67 -13.65
CA ILE A 124 12.45 10.47 -12.48
C ILE A 124 12.54 9.70 -11.15
N LEU A 125 12.96 8.43 -11.18
CA LEU A 125 13.09 7.58 -9.99
C LEU A 125 14.55 7.41 -9.60
N ASP A 126 14.88 7.88 -8.41
CA ASP A 126 16.23 7.80 -7.87
C ASP A 126 16.47 6.56 -7.02
N MET A 127 17.74 6.13 -6.95
CA MET A 127 18.20 5.15 -5.98
C MET A 127 18.65 5.89 -4.72
N ASP A 128 17.71 6.23 -3.81
CA ASP A 128 17.97 7.07 -2.65
C ASP A 128 17.38 6.51 -1.36
N GLU A 129 18.27 6.08 -0.47
CA GLU A 129 17.93 5.51 0.83
C GLU A 129 17.31 6.54 1.79
N ASN A 130 17.68 7.85 1.67
CA ASN A 130 17.20 8.89 2.58
C ASN A 130 15.68 9.06 2.53
N SER A 131 15.07 8.84 1.37
CA SER A 131 13.62 8.89 1.18
C SER A 131 12.87 7.82 2.00
N HIS A 132 13.59 6.80 2.48
CA HIS A 132 13.01 5.65 3.18
C HIS A 132 13.35 5.58 4.67
N LEU A 133 14.47 6.20 5.10
CA LEU A 133 15.03 5.96 6.43
C LEU A 133 14.08 6.28 7.58
N ARG A 134 13.22 7.28 7.43
CA ARG A 134 12.27 7.75 8.46
C ARG A 134 10.81 7.68 8.01
N GLU A 135 10.55 7.24 6.78
CA GLU A 135 9.22 7.15 6.24
C GLU A 135 8.52 5.85 6.68
N HIS A 136 7.26 5.94 7.06
CA HIS A 136 6.49 4.85 7.65
C HIS A 136 5.46 4.21 6.71
N SER A 137 5.01 4.92 5.68
CA SER A 137 3.89 4.50 4.83
C SER A 137 4.08 3.12 4.19
N ILE A 138 5.31 2.80 3.78
CA ILE A 138 5.68 1.48 3.23
C ILE A 138 5.94 0.48 4.36
N GLU A 139 6.61 0.90 5.43
CA GLU A 139 6.95 0.03 6.56
C GLU A 139 5.72 -0.65 7.17
N VAL A 140 4.66 0.10 7.36
CA VAL A 140 3.41 -0.37 7.98
C VAL A 140 2.76 -1.53 7.19
N GLN A 141 3.06 -1.66 5.90
CA GLN A 141 2.54 -2.74 5.06
C GLN A 141 3.29 -4.07 5.25
N LEU A 142 4.56 -4.02 5.67
CA LEU A 142 5.42 -5.20 5.71
C LEU A 142 4.98 -6.28 6.71
N PRO A 143 4.53 -5.96 7.94
CA PRO A 143 4.10 -6.99 8.89
C PRO A 143 2.95 -7.86 8.38
N PHE A 144 2.00 -7.30 7.62
CA PHE A 144 0.94 -8.09 7.00
C PHE A 144 1.48 -9.09 5.97
N LEU A 145 2.43 -8.68 5.13
CA LEU A 145 3.08 -9.58 4.16
C LEU A 145 3.88 -10.68 4.86
N LYS A 146 4.64 -10.32 5.91
CA LYS A 146 5.38 -11.30 6.73
C LYS A 146 4.45 -12.29 7.41
N HIS A 147 3.29 -11.84 7.90
CA HIS A 147 2.28 -12.73 8.45
C HIS A 147 1.77 -13.76 7.41
N LEU A 148 1.61 -13.36 6.14
CA LEU A 148 1.26 -14.31 5.08
C LEU A 148 2.40 -15.32 4.80
N GLU A 149 3.67 -14.94 4.99
CA GLU A 149 4.80 -15.89 4.95
C GLU A 149 4.77 -16.88 6.12
N GLU A 150 4.53 -16.43 7.35
CA GLU A 150 4.37 -17.27 8.54
C GLU A 150 3.29 -18.34 8.34
N LEU A 151 2.20 -17.97 7.67
CA LEU A 151 1.12 -18.89 7.29
C LEU A 151 1.45 -19.79 6.08
N ASN A 152 2.67 -19.73 5.56
CA ASN A 152 3.11 -20.49 4.39
C ASN A 152 2.22 -20.29 3.13
N ILE A 153 1.65 -19.10 2.95
CA ILE A 153 0.80 -18.77 1.80
C ILE A 153 1.65 -18.44 0.59
N ALA A 154 2.66 -17.57 0.76
CA ALA A 154 3.63 -17.21 -0.27
C ALA A 154 4.95 -16.79 0.38
N LYS A 155 5.99 -16.64 -0.43
CA LYS A 155 7.25 -15.97 -0.04
C LYS A 155 7.30 -14.62 -0.73
N PHE A 156 7.75 -13.60 -0.03
CA PHE A 156 7.80 -12.26 -0.56
C PHE A 156 9.23 -11.71 -0.64
N LYS A 157 9.52 -11.08 -1.75
CA LYS A 157 10.42 -9.93 -1.82
C LYS A 157 9.58 -8.69 -2.05
N PHE A 158 10.12 -7.51 -1.78
CA PHE A 158 9.38 -6.28 -2.05
C PHE A 158 10.24 -5.24 -2.77
N VAL A 159 9.59 -4.22 -3.31
CA VAL A 159 10.24 -3.04 -3.90
C VAL A 159 9.57 -1.81 -3.30
N PRO A 160 10.28 -1.03 -2.47
CA PRO A 160 9.75 0.21 -1.92
C PRO A 160 9.85 1.32 -2.95
N ILE A 161 8.77 2.07 -3.15
CA ILE A 161 8.75 3.29 -3.96
C ILE A 161 8.15 4.41 -3.11
N SER A 162 9.01 5.32 -2.65
CA SER A 162 8.62 6.48 -1.86
C SER A 162 8.36 7.65 -2.80
N MET A 163 7.20 8.29 -2.71
CA MET A 163 6.74 9.35 -3.60
C MET A 163 6.46 10.63 -2.82
N MET A 164 7.36 11.60 -2.89
CA MET A 164 7.13 12.98 -2.44
C MET A 164 6.52 13.82 -3.58
N MET A 165 6.99 13.59 -4.81
CA MET A 165 6.45 14.18 -6.02
C MET A 165 5.26 13.34 -6.50
N GLN A 166 4.07 13.96 -6.55
CA GLN A 166 2.81 13.28 -6.84
C GLN A 166 2.01 14.00 -7.95
N ASP A 167 2.68 14.75 -8.84
CA ASP A 167 2.03 15.28 -10.04
C ASP A 167 1.59 14.13 -10.97
N TYR A 168 0.59 14.40 -11.81
CA TYR A 168 -0.05 13.37 -12.62
C TYR A 168 0.94 12.68 -13.57
N GLU A 169 1.77 13.45 -14.26
CA GLU A 169 2.70 12.92 -15.26
C GLU A 169 3.72 11.98 -14.62
N SER A 170 4.30 12.41 -13.50
CA SER A 170 5.24 11.57 -12.72
C SER A 170 4.61 10.26 -12.24
N CYS A 171 3.36 10.31 -11.79
CA CYS A 171 2.64 9.11 -11.36
C CYS A 171 2.40 8.13 -12.53
N ILE A 172 2.04 8.64 -13.71
CA ILE A 172 1.83 7.83 -14.92
C ILE A 172 3.14 7.18 -15.38
N ASP A 173 4.25 7.92 -15.38
CA ASP A 173 5.56 7.39 -15.74
C ASP A 173 6.01 6.26 -14.83
N VAL A 174 5.89 6.44 -13.53
CA VAL A 174 6.18 5.37 -12.54
C VAL A 174 5.31 4.15 -12.79
N GLY A 175 4.00 4.33 -12.97
CA GLY A 175 3.07 3.23 -13.23
C GLY A 175 3.39 2.47 -14.52
N TYR A 176 3.71 3.20 -15.59
CA TYR A 176 4.13 2.61 -16.86
C TYR A 176 5.38 1.76 -16.72
N VAL A 177 6.42 2.28 -16.05
CA VAL A 177 7.70 1.57 -15.88
C VAL A 177 7.52 0.33 -14.98
N ILE A 178 6.71 0.40 -13.93
CA ILE A 178 6.38 -0.79 -13.12
C ILE A 178 5.80 -1.91 -13.98
N ALA A 179 4.81 -1.59 -14.82
CA ALA A 179 4.20 -2.59 -15.69
C ALA A 179 5.16 -3.15 -16.74
N LYS A 180 6.02 -2.31 -17.30
CA LYS A 180 7.07 -2.71 -18.25
C LYS A 180 8.05 -3.68 -17.62
N VAL A 181 8.64 -3.31 -16.48
CA VAL A 181 9.65 -4.12 -15.78
C VAL A 181 9.05 -5.45 -15.29
N ALA A 182 7.81 -5.44 -14.79
CA ALA A 182 7.13 -6.66 -14.37
C ALA A 182 6.98 -7.69 -15.51
N ARG A 183 6.67 -7.23 -16.71
CA ARG A 183 6.58 -8.09 -17.90
C ARG A 183 7.94 -8.62 -18.32
N GLU A 184 8.94 -7.74 -18.40
CA GLU A 184 10.29 -8.09 -18.84
C GLU A 184 10.96 -9.12 -17.93
N LEU A 185 10.82 -8.96 -16.62
CA LEU A 185 11.35 -9.89 -15.62
C LEU A 185 10.46 -11.12 -15.39
N SER A 186 9.28 -11.16 -16.01
CA SER A 186 8.29 -12.25 -15.80
C SER A 186 7.99 -12.51 -14.32
N ARG A 187 7.99 -11.47 -13.49
CA ARG A 187 7.73 -11.59 -12.05
C ARG A 187 6.24 -11.79 -11.77
N LYS A 188 5.95 -12.64 -10.80
CA LYS A 188 4.64 -12.66 -10.15
C LYS A 188 4.59 -11.50 -9.16
N ILE A 189 3.72 -10.54 -9.39
CA ILE A 189 3.68 -9.32 -8.60
C ILE A 189 2.34 -9.10 -7.91
N VAL A 190 2.38 -8.40 -6.78
CA VAL A 190 1.27 -7.63 -6.21
C VAL A 190 1.71 -6.18 -6.10
N ILE A 191 0.80 -5.23 -6.33
CA ILE A 191 1.08 -3.81 -6.18
C ILE A 191 0.25 -3.29 -5.01
N ILE A 192 0.90 -2.61 -4.07
CA ILE A 192 0.26 -2.06 -2.88
C ILE A 192 0.43 -0.54 -2.93
N ALA A 193 -0.67 0.19 -3.11
CA ALA A 193 -0.69 1.63 -2.93
C ALA A 193 -1.08 1.94 -1.49
N SER A 194 -0.11 2.44 -0.73
CA SER A 194 -0.26 2.78 0.67
C SER A 194 -0.77 4.21 0.80
N THR A 195 -1.97 4.38 1.33
CA THR A 195 -2.59 5.71 1.51
C THR A 195 -3.67 5.71 2.56
N ASP A 196 -3.71 6.79 3.36
CA ASP A 196 -4.92 7.18 4.07
C ASP A 196 -5.68 8.20 3.22
N PHE A 197 -7.00 8.32 3.45
CA PHE A 197 -7.88 9.23 2.72
C PHE A 197 -7.96 10.62 3.40
N SER A 198 -9.12 11.25 3.48
CA SER A 198 -9.25 12.59 4.07
C SER A 198 -8.73 12.64 5.51
N HIS A 199 -8.10 13.75 5.90
CA HIS A 199 -7.51 13.97 7.21
C HIS A 199 -8.11 15.17 7.89
N TYR A 200 -8.41 15.02 9.20
CA TYR A 200 -8.79 16.11 10.12
C TYR A 200 -10.02 16.93 9.67
N GLU A 201 -10.99 16.24 9.12
CA GLU A 201 -12.28 16.81 8.75
C GLU A 201 -13.42 16.13 9.51
N PRO A 202 -14.57 16.81 9.72
CA PRO A 202 -15.77 16.16 10.24
C PRO A 202 -16.16 14.96 9.38
N GLN A 203 -16.56 13.86 10.01
CA GLN A 203 -16.79 12.59 9.33
C GLN A 203 -17.70 12.69 8.12
N GLU A 204 -18.76 13.50 8.18
CA GLU A 204 -19.66 13.65 7.04
C GLU A 204 -18.96 14.26 5.82
N GLN A 205 -18.06 15.22 6.04
CA GLN A 205 -17.28 15.86 4.97
C GLN A 205 -16.22 14.91 4.45
N ALA A 206 -15.44 14.28 5.35
CA ALA A 206 -14.43 13.27 4.98
C ALA A 206 -15.04 12.17 4.13
N SER A 207 -16.15 11.57 4.58
CA SER A 207 -16.82 10.48 3.85
C SER A 207 -17.36 10.90 2.47
N LYS A 208 -17.82 12.14 2.31
CA LYS A 208 -18.27 12.67 1.02
C LYS A 208 -17.10 12.85 0.05
N LYS A 209 -15.99 13.44 0.50
CA LYS A 209 -14.78 13.62 -0.29
C LYS A 209 -14.17 12.27 -0.67
N ASP A 210 -14.03 11.36 0.29
CA ASP A 210 -13.48 10.03 0.07
C ASP A 210 -14.31 9.21 -0.93
N ALA A 211 -15.64 9.35 -0.89
CA ALA A 211 -16.53 8.67 -1.84
C ALA A 211 -16.30 9.09 -3.30
N VAL A 212 -15.89 10.34 -3.55
CA VAL A 212 -15.53 10.82 -4.90
C VAL A 212 -14.32 10.04 -5.40
N VAL A 213 -13.21 10.05 -4.66
CA VAL A 213 -11.97 9.36 -5.07
C VAL A 213 -12.16 7.85 -5.13
N ILE A 214 -12.92 7.26 -4.21
CA ILE A 214 -13.25 5.83 -4.23
C ILE A 214 -13.97 5.48 -5.53
N LYS A 215 -14.92 6.31 -5.99
CA LYS A 215 -15.61 6.11 -7.27
C LYS A 215 -14.63 6.11 -8.44
N ASP A 216 -13.69 7.06 -8.49
CA ASP A 216 -12.72 7.15 -9.59
C ASP A 216 -11.77 5.94 -9.61
N ILE A 217 -11.36 5.46 -8.42
CA ILE A 217 -10.59 4.22 -8.31
C ILE A 217 -11.40 3.00 -8.76
N LEU A 218 -12.71 2.95 -8.46
CA LEU A 218 -13.59 1.88 -8.91
C LEU A 218 -13.74 1.87 -10.43
N GLU A 219 -13.71 3.04 -11.06
CA GLU A 219 -13.78 3.23 -12.51
C GLU A 219 -12.41 3.07 -13.19
N LEU A 220 -11.32 2.89 -12.41
CA LEU A 220 -9.94 2.85 -12.87
C LEU A 220 -9.55 4.11 -13.67
N ASN A 221 -10.06 5.26 -13.26
CA ASN A 221 -9.84 6.54 -13.90
C ASN A 221 -8.73 7.33 -13.19
N ASP A 222 -7.49 7.06 -13.57
CA ASP A 222 -6.28 7.66 -13.02
C ASP A 222 -6.25 9.20 -13.15
N GLU A 223 -6.79 9.75 -14.23
CA GLU A 223 -6.86 11.21 -14.46
C GLU A 223 -7.86 11.89 -13.53
N GLU A 224 -9.06 11.29 -13.35
CA GLU A 224 -10.07 11.84 -12.45
C GLU A 224 -9.63 11.75 -10.98
N ILE A 225 -8.90 10.70 -10.57
CA ILE A 225 -8.31 10.63 -9.22
C ILE A 225 -7.47 11.88 -8.94
N PHE A 226 -6.59 12.26 -9.87
CA PHE A 226 -5.77 13.45 -9.73
C PHE A 226 -6.62 14.74 -9.72
N THR A 227 -7.50 14.87 -10.70
CA THR A 227 -8.34 16.06 -10.91
C THR A 227 -9.21 16.31 -9.68
N ASP A 228 -9.89 15.29 -9.17
CA ASP A 228 -10.81 15.43 -8.05
C ASP A 228 -10.08 15.67 -6.71
N VAL A 229 -8.94 15.01 -6.47
CA VAL A 229 -8.11 15.29 -5.29
C VAL A 229 -7.67 16.74 -5.26
N VAL A 230 -7.19 17.28 -6.39
CA VAL A 230 -6.69 18.67 -6.47
C VAL A 230 -7.85 19.67 -6.43
N THR A 231 -8.90 19.45 -7.22
CA THR A 231 -10.03 20.40 -7.38
C THR A 231 -10.85 20.51 -6.11
N HIS A 232 -11.08 19.40 -5.41
CA HIS A 232 -11.88 19.38 -4.18
C HIS A 232 -11.03 19.50 -2.92
N ASN A 233 -9.70 19.73 -3.07
CA ASN A 233 -8.76 19.83 -1.95
C ASN A 233 -8.94 18.68 -0.96
N ILE A 234 -8.87 17.43 -1.49
CA ILE A 234 -8.99 16.21 -0.69
C ILE A 234 -7.63 15.90 -0.08
N SER A 235 -7.56 15.78 1.23
CA SER A 235 -6.30 15.57 1.96
C SER A 235 -5.81 14.10 1.95
N MET A 236 -5.99 13.40 0.84
CA MET A 236 -5.50 12.04 0.63
C MET A 236 -3.97 12.06 0.48
N CYS A 237 -3.24 11.42 1.40
CA CYS A 237 -1.79 11.54 1.45
C CYS A 237 -1.08 10.81 0.30
N GLY A 238 -1.62 9.69 -0.17
CA GLY A 238 -1.00 8.82 -1.18
C GLY A 238 -1.80 8.73 -2.48
N TYR A 239 -2.37 9.82 -2.97
CA TYR A 239 -3.07 9.81 -4.26
C TYR A 239 -2.13 9.47 -5.42
N GLY A 240 -0.89 9.95 -5.42
CA GLY A 240 0.12 9.60 -6.42
C GLY A 240 0.47 8.10 -6.45
N PRO A 241 0.78 7.44 -5.32
CA PRO A 241 0.85 6.00 -5.21
C PRO A 241 -0.34 5.25 -5.81
N VAL A 242 -1.56 5.74 -5.58
CA VAL A 242 -2.78 5.11 -6.13
C VAL A 242 -2.87 5.30 -7.65
N ILE A 243 -2.59 6.51 -8.17
CA ILE A 243 -2.57 6.79 -9.61
C ILE A 243 -1.55 5.89 -10.32
N ALA A 244 -0.31 5.82 -9.79
CA ALA A 244 0.74 4.97 -10.35
C ALA A 244 0.35 3.48 -10.34
N MET A 245 -0.28 3.00 -9.27
CA MET A 245 -0.80 1.64 -9.20
C MET A 245 -1.93 1.40 -10.20
N VAL A 246 -2.91 2.30 -10.31
CA VAL A 246 -4.02 2.18 -11.27
C VAL A 246 -3.48 2.11 -12.69
N LYS A 247 -2.54 3.00 -13.05
CA LYS A 247 -1.86 2.98 -14.35
C LYS A 247 -1.15 1.65 -14.61
N ALA A 248 -0.32 1.20 -13.66
CA ALA A 248 0.38 -0.07 -13.80
C ALA A 248 -0.57 -1.25 -13.95
N MET A 249 -1.63 -1.30 -13.16
CA MET A 249 -2.61 -2.38 -13.20
C MET A 249 -3.42 -2.38 -14.52
N LYS A 250 -3.81 -1.20 -15.05
CA LYS A 250 -4.44 -1.07 -16.38
C LYS A 250 -3.53 -1.64 -17.47
N ASP A 251 -2.25 -1.25 -17.46
CA ASP A 251 -1.27 -1.75 -18.42
C ASP A 251 -1.07 -3.26 -18.28
N LEU A 252 -1.10 -3.81 -17.08
CA LEU A 252 -1.03 -5.26 -16.83
C LEU A 252 -2.34 -6.01 -17.12
N GLY A 253 -3.36 -5.32 -17.58
CA GLY A 253 -4.60 -5.92 -18.06
C GLY A 253 -5.74 -5.98 -17.06
N ALA A 254 -5.64 -5.27 -15.93
CA ALA A 254 -6.75 -5.11 -14.99
C ALA A 254 -7.95 -4.41 -15.64
N ARG A 255 -9.17 -4.84 -15.27
CA ARG A 255 -10.42 -4.31 -15.81
C ARG A 255 -11.48 -4.05 -14.75
N THR A 256 -11.23 -4.44 -13.51
CA THR A 256 -12.21 -4.34 -12.43
C THR A 256 -11.53 -3.86 -11.13
N SER A 257 -12.26 -3.04 -10.39
CA SER A 257 -11.91 -2.59 -9.06
C SER A 257 -13.09 -2.81 -8.11
N TYR A 258 -12.79 -3.03 -6.83
CA TYR A 258 -13.78 -3.31 -5.79
C TYR A 258 -13.41 -2.55 -4.52
N LEU A 259 -14.36 -1.86 -3.93
CA LEU A 259 -14.24 -1.41 -2.55
C LEU A 259 -14.46 -2.61 -1.63
N LEU A 260 -13.46 -2.97 -0.83
CA LEU A 260 -13.55 -4.07 0.12
C LEU A 260 -14.12 -3.60 1.45
N TYR A 261 -13.63 -2.46 1.96
CA TYR A 261 -14.12 -1.84 3.17
C TYR A 261 -13.72 -0.36 3.24
N TYR A 262 -14.55 0.45 3.88
CA TYR A 262 -14.29 1.84 4.23
C TYR A 262 -14.68 2.08 5.68
N SER A 263 -13.88 2.85 6.42
CA SER A 263 -14.10 3.23 7.80
C SER A 263 -13.35 4.53 8.08
N THR A 264 -13.59 5.15 9.22
CA THR A 264 -12.83 6.30 9.69
C THR A 264 -12.25 6.06 11.07
N SER A 265 -11.31 6.91 11.51
CA SER A 265 -10.80 6.89 12.88
C SER A 265 -11.93 7.11 13.91
N GLY A 266 -12.98 7.83 13.55
CA GLY A 266 -14.17 8.05 14.38
C GLY A 266 -14.92 6.77 14.76
N ASP A 267 -14.84 5.73 13.91
CA ASP A 267 -15.42 4.42 14.23
C ASP A 267 -14.70 3.72 15.39
N VAL A 268 -13.47 4.13 15.69
CA VAL A 268 -12.67 3.65 16.82
C VAL A 268 -12.80 4.55 18.02
N THR A 269 -12.53 5.83 17.85
CA THR A 269 -12.46 6.83 18.93
C THR A 269 -13.83 7.26 19.44
N LYS A 270 -14.87 7.13 18.62
CA LYS A 270 -16.20 7.71 18.80
C LYS A 270 -16.22 9.23 18.79
N ASP A 271 -15.13 9.84 18.34
CA ASP A 271 -15.04 11.26 18.02
C ASP A 271 -15.14 11.42 16.50
N TYR A 272 -16.16 12.11 16.04
CA TYR A 272 -16.49 12.33 14.64
C TYR A 272 -16.25 13.77 14.20
N SER A 273 -15.69 14.59 15.06
CA SER A 273 -15.41 16.00 14.77
C SER A 273 -14.24 16.20 13.82
N GLU A 274 -13.21 15.35 13.95
CA GLU A 274 -12.02 15.36 13.11
C GLU A 274 -11.57 13.90 12.89
N VAL A 275 -11.75 13.38 11.70
CA VAL A 275 -11.43 11.98 11.40
C VAL A 275 -10.36 11.84 10.31
N VAL A 276 -9.81 10.64 10.23
CA VAL A 276 -9.01 10.17 9.08
C VAL A 276 -9.79 9.04 8.41
N GLY A 277 -9.94 9.12 7.08
CA GLY A 277 -10.61 8.11 6.28
C GLY A 277 -9.66 6.97 5.89
N TYR A 278 -10.16 5.74 5.89
CA TYR A 278 -9.42 4.52 5.54
C TYR A 278 -10.23 3.69 4.57
N ALA A 279 -9.64 3.33 3.43
CA ALA A 279 -10.24 2.40 2.50
C ALA A 279 -9.31 1.24 2.16
N SER A 280 -9.88 0.07 1.98
CA SER A 280 -9.21 -1.07 1.35
C SER A 280 -9.93 -1.39 0.04
N MET A 281 -9.16 -1.44 -1.05
CA MET A 281 -9.70 -1.70 -2.39
C MET A 281 -8.89 -2.78 -3.10
N LEU A 282 -9.50 -3.49 -4.04
CA LEU A 282 -8.88 -4.52 -4.85
C LEU A 282 -9.01 -4.17 -6.33
N ILE A 283 -7.90 -4.22 -7.08
CA ILE A 283 -7.84 -4.02 -8.54
C ILE A 283 -7.33 -5.31 -9.19
N LYS A 284 -8.03 -5.80 -10.23
CA LYS A 284 -7.66 -7.03 -10.93
C LYS A 284 -8.14 -7.09 -12.38
#